data_2a9402c1ca6d1d18a59447ce495ca57e
#
_entry.id   2a9402c1ca6d1d18a59447ce495ca57e
#
_cell.length_a   1.000
_cell.length_b   1.000
_cell.length_c   1.000
_cell.angle_alpha   90.00
_cell.angle_beta   90.00
_cell.angle_gamma   90.00
#
_symmetry.space_group_name_H-M   'P 1'
#
loop_
_entity.id
_entity.type
_entity.pdbx_description
1 polymer ?
#
loop_
_entity_poly.entity_id
_entity_poly.type
_entity_poly.pdbx_seq_one_letter_code
_entity_poly.pdbx_strand_id
1 'polypeptide(L)'
;MFIAFWAILLVVVVAVAGIVVYVDPFFHYHKPLPGFPYVVDNQLSQNPGMARNMNYNSCIIGSSMTVNFDTDDFKELMGLDTLKLSYSGAYPKDDSNILSIVFDESSLARKNSPVDAVFFAMDIPVMAADTETVKYERPEYLYDKNIFNDVKYVLNKDVIMQYIFRPIVQRQGTDLSEAYFSWWTPEYYNIQWVMHTYEEPEKVEEELPTNAMLEQTELNLDVNILPFVEQHPETQFYFFFPPYSILYWHNVLQENSLEATMAQYEYVAFRLLQYDNVHLFYFQNMDEVTDLNNYADYSHYKPEINRYMVECFASGEHEVTTYDEMHSELSKMRGIIDEFDFEELFSKEW
;
A
#
# COMPACT_ATOMS: atom_id res chain seq x y z
N MET A 1 14.74 -50.33 17.13
CA MET A 1 15.13 -49.52 15.96
C MET A 1 13.97 -48.62 15.46
N PHE A 2 12.78 -49.15 15.17
CA PHE A 2 11.61 -48.35 14.68
C PHE A 2 11.17 -47.21 15.61
N ILE A 3 10.97 -47.48 16.92
CA ILE A 3 10.59 -46.43 17.90
C ILE A 3 11.67 -45.36 18.01
N ALA A 4 12.95 -45.73 18.01
CA ALA A 4 14.04 -44.75 18.07
C ALA A 4 14.09 -43.85 16.84
N PHE A 5 13.80 -44.37 15.65
CA PHE A 5 13.69 -43.56 14.44
C PHE A 5 12.60 -42.49 14.54
N TRP A 6 11.41 -42.89 14.94
CA TRP A 6 10.28 -41.93 15.10
C TRP A 6 10.52 -40.91 16.21
N ALA A 7 11.19 -41.34 17.30
CA ALA A 7 11.56 -40.42 18.38
C ALA A 7 12.57 -39.36 17.89
N ILE A 8 13.59 -39.76 17.12
CA ILE A 8 14.58 -38.84 16.56
C ILE A 8 13.89 -37.90 15.54
N LEU A 9 13.03 -38.41 14.67
CA LEU A 9 12.31 -37.60 13.69
C LEU A 9 11.45 -36.55 14.41
N LEU A 10 10.73 -36.95 15.45
CA LEU A 10 9.91 -36.00 16.25
C LEU A 10 10.77 -34.92 16.88
N VAL A 11 11.91 -35.27 17.46
CA VAL A 11 12.84 -34.27 18.04
C VAL A 11 13.33 -33.30 16.98
N VAL A 12 13.67 -33.76 15.79
CA VAL A 12 14.09 -32.88 14.68
C VAL A 12 12.96 -31.93 14.27
N VAL A 13 11.74 -32.45 14.09
CA VAL A 13 10.57 -31.62 13.73
C VAL A 13 10.30 -30.55 14.77
N VAL A 14 10.31 -30.93 16.07
CA VAL A 14 10.11 -29.99 17.18
C VAL A 14 11.24 -28.95 17.24
N ALA A 15 12.48 -29.34 17.00
CA ALA A 15 13.62 -28.43 16.99
C ALA A 15 13.50 -27.41 15.84
N VAL A 16 13.14 -27.88 14.64
CA VAL A 16 12.94 -27.02 13.48
C VAL A 16 11.81 -26.01 13.72
N ALA A 17 10.65 -26.50 14.18
CA ALA A 17 9.53 -25.62 14.54
C ALA A 17 9.93 -24.59 15.64
N GLY A 18 10.68 -25.05 16.65
CA GLY A 18 11.18 -24.18 17.71
C GLY A 18 12.14 -23.08 17.20
N ILE A 19 12.97 -23.37 16.20
CA ILE A 19 13.81 -22.33 15.56
C ILE A 19 12.95 -21.29 14.85
N VAL A 20 11.93 -21.71 14.10
CA VAL A 20 11.06 -20.78 13.40
C VAL A 20 10.28 -19.90 14.38
N VAL A 21 9.72 -20.48 15.45
CA VAL A 21 9.03 -19.72 16.49
C VAL A 21 9.98 -18.75 17.21
N TYR A 22 11.23 -19.17 17.48
CA TYR A 22 12.22 -18.34 18.17
C TYR A 22 12.72 -17.17 17.34
N VAL A 23 12.96 -17.39 16.03
CA VAL A 23 13.41 -16.32 15.11
C VAL A 23 12.23 -15.47 14.67
N ASP A 24 11.11 -16.14 14.36
CA ASP A 24 9.85 -15.54 13.91
C ASP A 24 10.00 -14.55 12.74
N PRO A 25 10.48 -15.02 11.57
CA PRO A 25 10.83 -14.12 10.48
C PRO A 25 9.63 -13.36 9.88
N PHE A 26 8.39 -13.75 10.19
CA PHE A 26 7.18 -13.05 9.77
C PHE A 26 6.51 -12.30 10.93
N PHE A 27 7.21 -12.18 12.07
CA PHE A 27 6.74 -11.43 13.24
C PHE A 27 5.38 -11.90 13.77
N HIS A 28 5.02 -13.15 13.52
CA HIS A 28 3.71 -13.70 13.83
C HIS A 28 3.47 -13.88 15.33
N TYR A 29 4.52 -14.22 16.09
CA TYR A 29 4.44 -14.49 17.52
C TYR A 29 4.97 -13.36 18.41
N HIS A 30 5.98 -12.62 17.95
CA HIS A 30 6.66 -11.61 18.75
C HIS A 30 7.39 -10.55 17.93
N LYS A 31 7.91 -9.53 18.60
CA LYS A 31 8.77 -8.49 18.04
C LYS A 31 10.09 -9.07 17.49
N PRO A 32 10.74 -8.36 16.55
CA PRO A 32 12.03 -8.75 16.03
C PRO A 32 13.06 -8.97 17.14
N LEU A 33 13.89 -10.00 16.99
CA LEU A 33 15.04 -10.23 17.88
C LEU A 33 16.12 -9.18 17.61
N PRO A 34 16.70 -8.58 18.64
CA PRO A 34 17.80 -7.64 18.47
C PRO A 34 19.00 -8.26 17.73
N GLY A 35 19.45 -7.61 16.66
CA GLY A 35 20.64 -8.03 15.90
C GLY A 35 20.44 -9.21 14.95
N PHE A 36 19.25 -9.76 14.82
CA PHE A 36 18.96 -10.72 13.76
C PHE A 36 18.72 -9.96 12.44
N PRO A 37 19.34 -10.37 11.30
CA PRO A 37 19.20 -9.69 10.02
C PRO A 37 17.91 -10.11 9.31
N TYR A 38 16.78 -9.55 9.72
CA TYR A 38 15.48 -9.82 9.08
C TYR A 38 15.45 -9.34 7.63
N VAL A 39 14.88 -10.15 6.75
CA VAL A 39 14.51 -9.75 5.38
C VAL A 39 13.02 -9.46 5.36
N VAL A 40 12.63 -8.25 4.94
CA VAL A 40 11.24 -7.80 4.86
C VAL A 40 10.92 -7.48 3.40
N ASP A 41 10.41 -8.50 2.70
CA ASP A 41 10.09 -8.46 1.27
C ASP A 41 8.78 -9.20 0.91
N ASN A 42 8.11 -9.83 1.89
CA ASN A 42 6.89 -10.58 1.67
C ASN A 42 5.69 -9.88 2.34
N GLN A 43 5.13 -8.91 1.63
CA GLN A 43 4.03 -8.07 2.10
C GLN A 43 2.85 -8.89 2.63
N LEU A 44 2.37 -9.88 1.86
CA LEU A 44 1.22 -10.71 2.22
C LEU A 44 1.44 -11.50 3.52
N SER A 45 2.65 -11.99 3.75
CA SER A 45 2.95 -12.87 4.89
C SER A 45 3.46 -12.13 6.12
N GLN A 46 4.13 -10.97 5.94
CA GLN A 46 4.79 -10.26 7.04
C GLN A 46 3.93 -9.13 7.61
N ASN A 47 3.14 -8.44 6.79
CA ASN A 47 2.28 -7.33 7.25
C ASN A 47 1.37 -7.71 8.44
N PRO A 48 0.68 -8.87 8.47
CA PRO A 48 -0.18 -9.21 9.61
C PRO A 48 0.59 -9.37 10.92
N GLY A 49 1.79 -9.96 10.88
CA GLY A 49 2.65 -10.09 12.06
C GLY A 49 3.23 -8.74 12.49
N MET A 50 3.69 -7.93 11.55
CA MET A 50 4.18 -6.57 11.81
C MET A 50 3.09 -5.72 12.46
N ALA A 51 1.89 -5.67 11.89
CA ALA A 51 0.77 -4.92 12.43
C ALA A 51 0.38 -5.37 13.84
N ARG A 52 0.50 -6.67 14.15
CA ARG A 52 0.12 -7.25 15.45
C ARG A 52 1.16 -7.03 16.55
N ASN A 53 2.45 -7.09 16.20
CA ASN A 53 3.51 -7.23 17.19
C ASN A 53 4.54 -6.10 17.23
N MET A 54 4.63 -5.23 16.22
CA MET A 54 5.58 -4.11 16.25
C MET A 54 5.08 -2.93 17.09
N ASN A 55 6.00 -2.06 17.49
CA ASN A 55 5.65 -0.79 18.13
C ASN A 55 5.48 0.27 17.04
N TYR A 56 4.34 0.91 17.02
CA TYR A 56 4.04 2.04 16.15
C TYR A 56 2.80 2.78 16.70
N ASN A 57 2.69 4.06 16.38
CA ASN A 57 1.49 4.85 16.64
C ASN A 57 0.82 5.34 15.35
N SER A 58 1.42 5.04 14.20
CA SER A 58 0.84 5.34 12.89
C SER A 58 1.21 4.27 11.88
N CYS A 59 0.46 4.15 10.80
CA CYS A 59 0.79 3.25 9.71
C CYS A 59 0.47 3.88 8.35
N ILE A 60 1.21 3.42 7.32
CA ILE A 60 0.88 3.71 5.92
C ILE A 60 0.46 2.43 5.22
N ILE A 61 -0.69 2.47 4.55
CA ILE A 61 -1.32 1.35 3.84
C ILE A 61 -1.71 1.77 2.41
N GLY A 62 -1.98 0.79 1.59
CA GLY A 62 -2.34 0.93 0.19
C GLY A 62 -1.49 0.03 -0.69
N SER A 63 -1.56 0.27 -1.98
CA SER A 63 -0.92 -0.54 -3.02
C SER A 63 0.60 -0.32 -3.13
N SER A 64 1.16 -0.66 -4.29
CA SER A 64 2.57 -0.36 -4.63
C SER A 64 2.91 1.13 -4.61
N MET A 65 1.92 2.01 -4.65
CA MET A 65 2.11 3.46 -4.57
C MET A 65 2.67 3.90 -3.20
N THR A 66 2.60 3.03 -2.18
CA THR A 66 3.11 3.32 -0.84
C THR A 66 4.47 2.67 -0.52
N VAL A 67 5.01 1.83 -1.39
CA VAL A 67 6.24 1.06 -1.09
C VAL A 67 7.49 1.93 -0.91
N ASN A 68 7.57 3.06 -1.60
CA ASN A 68 8.73 3.95 -1.61
C ASN A 68 8.67 5.07 -0.55
N PHE A 69 7.67 5.11 0.31
CA PHE A 69 7.71 5.99 1.48
C PHE A 69 8.78 5.52 2.45
N ASP A 70 9.65 6.41 2.87
CA ASP A 70 10.54 6.20 4.01
C ASP A 70 9.79 6.54 5.30
N THR A 71 9.69 5.59 6.21
CA THR A 71 8.97 5.84 7.47
C THR A 71 9.73 6.76 8.42
N ASP A 72 11.03 6.96 8.22
CA ASP A 72 11.80 7.96 8.96
C ASP A 72 11.39 9.40 8.60
N ASP A 73 10.87 9.65 7.40
CA ASP A 73 10.33 10.96 7.02
C ASP A 73 9.11 11.34 7.88
N PHE A 74 8.24 10.40 8.19
CA PHE A 74 7.11 10.65 9.11
C PHE A 74 7.59 10.96 10.53
N LYS A 75 8.67 10.31 10.96
CA LYS A 75 9.29 10.60 12.25
C LYS A 75 9.90 11.98 12.29
N GLU A 76 10.64 12.35 11.25
CA GLU A 76 11.31 13.65 11.13
C GLU A 76 10.31 14.79 11.05
N LEU A 77 9.28 14.67 10.20
CA LEU A 77 8.39 15.78 9.82
C LEU A 77 7.14 15.88 10.69
N MET A 78 6.65 14.76 11.21
CA MET A 78 5.38 14.70 11.96
C MET A 78 5.54 14.14 13.39
N GLY A 79 6.73 13.59 13.74
CA GLY A 79 6.96 12.98 15.06
C GLY A 79 6.28 11.62 15.25
N LEU A 80 5.84 10.98 14.17
CA LEU A 80 5.10 9.72 14.18
C LEU A 80 6.01 8.52 13.98
N ASP A 81 5.84 7.48 14.81
CA ASP A 81 6.47 6.18 14.61
C ASP A 81 5.59 5.37 13.64
N THR A 82 5.87 5.49 12.34
CA THR A 82 5.04 4.93 11.27
C THR A 82 5.49 3.53 10.86
N LEU A 83 4.54 2.61 10.74
CA LEU A 83 4.76 1.27 10.22
C LEU A 83 4.27 1.18 8.78
N LYS A 84 5.14 0.72 7.86
CA LYS A 84 4.75 0.49 6.47
C LYS A 84 4.07 -0.87 6.32
N LEU A 85 2.83 -0.86 5.86
CA LEU A 85 1.99 -2.02 5.62
C LEU A 85 1.49 -2.09 4.17
N SER A 86 2.33 -1.62 3.25
CA SER A 86 2.03 -1.62 1.80
C SER A 86 1.73 -3.03 1.28
N TYR A 87 0.80 -3.14 0.34
CA TYR A 87 0.52 -4.39 -0.36
C TYR A 87 0.31 -4.16 -1.86
N SER A 88 1.35 -4.37 -2.66
CA SER A 88 1.37 -4.08 -4.09
C SER A 88 0.19 -4.70 -4.83
N GLY A 89 -0.61 -3.86 -5.47
CA GLY A 89 -1.84 -4.25 -6.16
C GLY A 89 -2.98 -4.63 -5.20
N ALA A 90 -2.98 -4.10 -3.98
CA ALA A 90 -4.08 -4.27 -3.02
C ALA A 90 -5.42 -3.82 -3.61
N TYR A 91 -6.47 -4.54 -3.21
CA TYR A 91 -7.86 -4.11 -3.34
C TYR A 91 -8.36 -3.58 -1.98
N PRO A 92 -9.47 -2.85 -1.92
CA PRO A 92 -10.02 -2.35 -0.65
C PRO A 92 -10.21 -3.42 0.43
N LYS A 93 -10.50 -4.66 0.01
CA LYS A 93 -10.60 -5.80 0.92
C LYS A 93 -9.26 -6.21 1.55
N ASP A 94 -8.17 -6.11 0.80
CA ASP A 94 -6.83 -6.39 1.32
C ASP A 94 -6.46 -5.38 2.41
N ASP A 95 -6.74 -4.08 2.16
CA ASP A 95 -6.49 -3.01 3.12
C ASP A 95 -7.39 -3.16 4.36
N SER A 96 -8.67 -3.49 4.19
CA SER A 96 -9.60 -3.80 5.28
C SER A 96 -9.10 -4.95 6.16
N ASN A 97 -8.55 -6.00 5.56
CA ASN A 97 -8.00 -7.14 6.30
C ASN A 97 -6.82 -6.72 7.19
N ILE A 98 -5.95 -5.83 6.71
CA ILE A 98 -4.82 -5.31 7.49
C ILE A 98 -5.28 -4.32 8.56
N LEU A 99 -6.19 -3.39 8.23
CA LEU A 99 -6.76 -2.45 9.20
C LEU A 99 -7.45 -3.17 10.37
N SER A 100 -8.12 -4.30 10.10
CA SER A 100 -8.72 -5.14 11.15
C SER A 100 -7.69 -5.67 12.16
N ILE A 101 -6.42 -5.87 11.75
CA ILE A 101 -5.32 -6.25 12.63
C ILE A 101 -4.70 -5.03 13.30
N VAL A 102 -4.55 -3.93 12.57
CA VAL A 102 -4.04 -2.65 13.09
C VAL A 102 -4.88 -2.18 14.28
N PHE A 103 -6.20 -2.27 14.19
CA PHE A 103 -7.13 -1.84 15.23
C PHE A 103 -7.54 -2.94 16.22
N ASP A 104 -6.95 -4.14 16.13
CA ASP A 104 -7.22 -5.22 17.09
C ASP A 104 -6.64 -4.89 18.48
N GLU A 105 -7.46 -4.41 19.41
CA GLU A 105 -7.08 -4.04 20.76
C GLU A 105 -6.42 -5.17 21.56
N SER A 106 -6.64 -6.42 21.18
CA SER A 106 -5.99 -7.57 21.81
C SER A 106 -4.56 -7.80 21.36
N SER A 107 -4.11 -7.13 20.30
CA SER A 107 -2.75 -7.23 19.77
C SER A 107 -1.70 -6.68 20.73
N LEU A 108 -0.45 -7.11 20.59
CA LEU A 108 0.64 -6.58 21.38
C LEU A 108 0.92 -5.11 21.05
N ALA A 109 0.78 -4.74 19.78
CA ALA A 109 0.94 -3.37 19.33
C ALA A 109 -0.05 -2.43 20.04
N ARG A 110 -1.35 -2.76 20.04
CA ARG A 110 -2.41 -1.91 20.64
C ARG A 110 -2.36 -1.83 22.17
N LYS A 111 -1.87 -2.87 22.83
CA LYS A 111 -1.61 -2.82 24.27
C LYS A 111 -0.54 -1.81 24.67
N ASN A 112 0.33 -1.45 23.75
CA ASN A 112 1.45 -0.55 24.00
C ASN A 112 1.20 0.88 23.50
N SER A 113 0.43 1.06 22.44
CA SER A 113 0.20 2.37 21.83
C SER A 113 -1.14 2.40 21.07
N PRO A 114 -1.92 3.49 21.15
CA PRO A 114 -3.05 3.72 20.25
C PRO A 114 -2.56 3.92 18.82
N VAL A 115 -3.48 4.00 17.86
CA VAL A 115 -3.21 4.47 16.49
C VAL A 115 -3.55 5.94 16.42
N ASP A 116 -2.53 6.79 16.32
CA ASP A 116 -2.72 8.24 16.22
C ASP A 116 -3.05 8.65 14.78
N ALA A 117 -2.44 7.98 13.78
CA ALA A 117 -2.66 8.27 12.37
C ALA A 117 -2.61 7.04 11.45
N VAL A 118 -3.42 7.07 10.39
CA VAL A 118 -3.39 6.14 9.26
C VAL A 118 -3.25 6.95 7.97
N PHE A 119 -2.18 6.70 7.21
CA PHE A 119 -1.96 7.25 5.88
C PHE A 119 -2.43 6.22 4.85
N PHE A 120 -3.41 6.59 4.03
CA PHE A 120 -4.09 5.65 3.15
C PHE A 120 -4.04 6.13 1.69
N ALA A 121 -3.29 5.42 0.85
CA ALA A 121 -3.30 5.67 -0.60
C ALA A 121 -4.59 5.15 -1.22
N MET A 122 -5.41 6.05 -1.77
CA MET A 122 -6.66 5.73 -2.44
C MET A 122 -6.41 5.47 -3.92
N ASP A 123 -6.26 4.21 -4.29
CA ASP A 123 -6.15 3.79 -5.68
C ASP A 123 -7.54 3.68 -6.31
N ILE A 124 -8.00 4.77 -6.90
CA ILE A 124 -9.37 4.89 -7.43
C ILE A 124 -9.76 3.78 -8.41
N PRO A 125 -8.90 3.32 -9.34
CA PRO A 125 -9.29 2.26 -10.27
C PRO A 125 -9.77 0.96 -9.62
N VAL A 126 -9.20 0.57 -8.46
CA VAL A 126 -9.60 -0.67 -7.78
C VAL A 126 -10.86 -0.54 -6.92
N MET A 127 -11.33 0.70 -6.68
CA MET A 127 -12.56 0.94 -5.91
C MET A 127 -13.83 0.44 -6.62
N ALA A 128 -13.78 0.20 -7.93
CA ALA A 128 -14.89 -0.38 -8.70
C ALA A 128 -14.91 -1.91 -8.69
N ALA A 129 -14.00 -2.58 -7.99
CA ALA A 129 -13.99 -4.04 -7.86
C ALA A 129 -15.07 -4.55 -6.89
N ASP A 130 -15.39 -5.84 -6.95
CA ASP A 130 -16.26 -6.48 -5.94
C ASP A 130 -15.66 -6.34 -4.53
N THR A 131 -16.49 -6.13 -3.52
CA THR A 131 -16.06 -5.85 -2.13
C THR A 131 -15.27 -6.97 -1.47
N GLU A 132 -15.37 -8.19 -1.98
CA GLU A 132 -14.61 -9.35 -1.49
C GLU A 132 -13.37 -9.66 -2.34
N THR A 133 -13.10 -8.85 -3.38
CA THR A 133 -11.92 -9.05 -4.22
C THR A 133 -10.64 -8.82 -3.43
N VAL A 134 -9.72 -9.78 -3.51
CA VAL A 134 -8.37 -9.71 -2.93
C VAL A 134 -7.33 -9.98 -4.00
N LYS A 135 -6.14 -9.43 -3.83
CA LYS A 135 -5.03 -9.63 -4.81
C LYS A 135 -4.61 -11.09 -4.91
N TYR A 136 -4.43 -11.73 -3.76
CA TYR A 136 -4.11 -13.15 -3.62
C TYR A 136 -4.85 -13.75 -2.44
N GLU A 137 -5.13 -15.07 -2.52
CA GLU A 137 -5.64 -15.81 -1.37
C GLU A 137 -4.67 -15.67 -0.18
N ARG A 138 -5.17 -15.11 0.92
CA ARG A 138 -4.34 -14.86 2.08
C ARG A 138 -4.03 -16.16 2.84
N PRO A 139 -2.83 -16.28 3.41
CA PRO A 139 -2.47 -17.40 4.28
C PRO A 139 -3.16 -17.25 5.65
N GLU A 140 -4.37 -17.77 5.78
CA GLU A 140 -5.23 -17.60 6.97
C GLU A 140 -4.49 -17.86 8.28
N TYR A 141 -3.57 -18.85 8.30
CA TYR A 141 -2.76 -19.18 9.47
C TYR A 141 -1.83 -18.04 9.95
N LEU A 142 -1.59 -17.00 9.16
CA LEU A 142 -0.87 -15.78 9.57
C LEU A 142 -1.82 -14.64 9.96
N TYR A 143 -3.07 -14.70 9.51
CA TYR A 143 -4.07 -13.65 9.76
C TYR A 143 -4.96 -13.95 10.97
N ASP A 144 -5.16 -15.21 11.30
CA ASP A 144 -5.97 -15.62 12.45
C ASP A 144 -5.14 -15.71 13.76
N LYS A 145 -5.77 -16.21 14.84
CA LYS A 145 -5.14 -16.45 16.15
C LYS A 145 -5.11 -17.93 16.51
N ASN A 146 -5.34 -18.81 15.54
CA ASN A 146 -5.42 -20.24 15.75
C ASN A 146 -4.04 -20.89 15.60
N ILE A 147 -3.34 -21.07 16.71
CA ILE A 147 -2.00 -21.69 16.73
C ILE A 147 -1.94 -23.14 16.19
N PHE A 148 -3.07 -23.83 16.03
CA PHE A 148 -3.10 -25.20 15.52
C PHE A 148 -2.90 -25.32 14.01
N ASN A 149 -3.14 -24.24 13.25
CA ASN A 149 -2.90 -24.20 11.81
C ASN A 149 -1.53 -23.63 11.44
N ASP A 150 -0.77 -23.10 12.43
CA ASP A 150 0.58 -22.52 12.25
C ASP A 150 1.62 -23.55 11.81
N VAL A 151 1.29 -24.82 11.81
CA VAL A 151 2.17 -25.88 11.26
C VAL A 151 2.62 -25.55 9.82
N LYS A 152 1.78 -24.87 9.05
CA LYS A 152 2.08 -24.41 7.70
C LYS A 152 3.17 -23.31 7.67
N TYR A 153 3.33 -22.57 8.75
CA TYR A 153 4.37 -21.57 8.94
C TYR A 153 5.64 -22.21 9.51
N VAL A 154 5.53 -22.87 10.68
CA VAL A 154 6.70 -23.34 11.45
C VAL A 154 7.46 -24.49 10.80
N LEU A 155 6.83 -25.23 9.89
CA LEU A 155 7.47 -26.29 9.11
C LEU A 155 7.65 -25.93 7.64
N ASN A 156 7.53 -24.66 7.27
CA ASN A 156 7.71 -24.20 5.91
C ASN A 156 9.19 -24.14 5.56
N LYS A 157 9.59 -24.94 4.55
CA LYS A 157 10.97 -24.98 4.05
C LYS A 157 11.45 -23.61 3.56
N ASP A 158 10.60 -22.85 2.87
CA ASP A 158 10.99 -21.56 2.29
C ASP A 158 11.17 -20.51 3.38
N VAL A 159 10.35 -20.53 4.42
CA VAL A 159 10.53 -19.69 5.63
C VAL A 159 11.91 -19.96 6.25
N ILE A 160 12.26 -21.23 6.45
CA ILE A 160 13.54 -21.62 7.06
C ILE A 160 14.72 -21.19 6.18
N MET A 161 14.66 -21.49 4.88
CA MET A 161 15.78 -21.28 3.98
C MET A 161 15.96 -19.81 3.59
N GLN A 162 14.88 -19.11 3.26
CA GLN A 162 14.95 -17.74 2.72
C GLN A 162 15.02 -16.69 3.84
N TYR A 163 14.28 -16.89 4.95
CA TYR A 163 14.10 -15.88 5.98
C TYR A 163 14.88 -16.14 7.28
N ILE A 164 15.48 -17.35 7.45
CA ILE A 164 16.34 -17.65 8.60
C ILE A 164 17.77 -17.94 8.14
N PHE A 165 17.98 -18.96 7.31
CA PHE A 165 19.31 -19.41 6.96
C PHE A 165 20.06 -18.42 6.06
N ARG A 166 19.42 -17.96 4.98
CA ARG A 166 20.03 -17.06 4.00
C ARG A 166 20.48 -15.72 4.62
N PRO A 167 19.65 -15.01 5.40
CA PRO A 167 20.06 -13.76 6.02
C PRO A 167 21.25 -13.91 6.97
N ILE A 168 21.31 -14.99 7.75
CA ILE A 168 22.45 -15.28 8.64
C ILE A 168 23.73 -15.46 7.85
N VAL A 169 23.68 -16.23 6.74
CA VAL A 169 24.87 -16.50 5.91
C VAL A 169 25.33 -15.25 5.17
N GLN A 170 24.40 -14.48 4.64
CA GLN A 170 24.70 -13.25 3.89
C GLN A 170 24.99 -12.04 4.80
N ARG A 171 24.61 -12.10 6.07
CA ARG A 171 24.69 -11.00 7.03
C ARG A 171 24.00 -9.71 6.50
N GLN A 172 22.90 -9.91 5.81
CA GLN A 172 22.16 -8.83 5.17
C GLN A 172 20.70 -8.89 5.64
N GLY A 173 20.20 -7.78 6.17
CA GLY A 173 18.81 -7.55 6.56
C GLY A 173 18.26 -6.31 5.86
N THR A 174 16.96 -6.13 5.94
CA THR A 174 16.23 -4.94 5.47
C THR A 174 16.18 -3.91 6.61
N ASP A 175 16.44 -2.66 6.31
CA ASP A 175 16.05 -1.56 7.18
C ASP A 175 14.51 -1.47 7.19
N LEU A 176 13.91 -1.42 8.36
CA LEU A 176 12.44 -1.41 8.46
C LEU A 176 11.82 -0.11 7.96
N SER A 177 12.54 1.00 8.01
CA SER A 177 12.09 2.29 7.46
C SER A 177 11.97 2.23 5.93
N GLU A 178 12.86 1.46 5.30
CA GLU A 178 12.92 1.20 3.87
C GLU A 178 12.27 -0.14 3.47
N ALA A 179 11.47 -0.77 4.36
CA ALA A 179 10.80 -2.02 4.05
C ALA A 179 9.99 -1.89 2.76
N TYR A 180 10.09 -2.92 1.89
CA TYR A 180 9.39 -2.97 0.59
C TYR A 180 9.82 -1.92 -0.45
N PHE A 181 10.91 -1.17 -0.23
CA PHE A 181 11.42 -0.22 -1.22
C PHE A 181 11.50 -0.85 -2.61
N SER A 182 11.21 -0.03 -3.57
CA SER A 182 11.05 -0.35 -4.97
C SER A 182 12.19 -1.21 -5.53
N TRP A 183 11.83 -2.12 -6.42
CA TRP A 183 12.76 -2.93 -7.22
C TRP A 183 13.49 -2.12 -8.29
N TRP A 184 13.03 -0.87 -8.54
CA TRP A 184 13.59 -0.01 -9.55
C TRP A 184 14.79 0.74 -9.00
N THR A 185 15.85 0.70 -9.75
CA THR A 185 17.02 1.53 -9.46
C THR A 185 16.78 2.95 -10.01
N PRO A 186 17.54 3.97 -9.53
CA PRO A 186 17.38 5.34 -10.02
C PRO A 186 17.48 5.50 -11.55
N GLU A 187 18.16 4.58 -12.22
CA GLU A 187 18.30 4.60 -13.69
C GLU A 187 16.97 4.39 -14.43
N TYR A 188 15.96 3.83 -13.80
CA TYR A 188 14.65 3.60 -14.43
C TYR A 188 13.72 4.81 -14.36
N TYR A 189 14.03 5.81 -13.52
CA TYR A 189 13.24 7.03 -13.45
C TYR A 189 13.65 7.99 -14.56
N ASN A 190 13.23 7.70 -15.79
CA ASN A 190 13.46 8.55 -16.96
C ASN A 190 12.47 8.24 -18.07
N ILE A 191 12.20 9.26 -18.90
CA ILE A 191 11.22 9.18 -19.98
C ILE A 191 11.53 8.07 -21.00
N GLN A 192 12.82 7.79 -21.32
CA GLN A 192 13.20 6.76 -22.29
C GLN A 192 12.79 5.38 -21.79
N TRP A 193 13.03 5.09 -20.51
CA TRP A 193 12.62 3.83 -19.90
C TRP A 193 11.10 3.70 -19.83
N VAL A 194 10.41 4.74 -19.38
CA VAL A 194 8.95 4.75 -19.27
C VAL A 194 8.32 4.50 -20.64
N MET A 195 8.73 5.25 -21.67
CA MET A 195 8.17 5.10 -23.03
C MET A 195 8.53 3.77 -23.68
N HIS A 196 9.72 3.21 -23.35
CA HIS A 196 10.12 1.88 -23.85
C HIS A 196 9.27 0.74 -23.26
N THR A 197 8.81 0.90 -22.03
CA THR A 197 8.03 -0.12 -21.30
C THR A 197 6.53 0.13 -21.33
N TYR A 198 6.09 1.31 -21.76
CA TYR A 198 4.68 1.66 -21.84
C TYR A 198 4.00 0.93 -23.01
N GLU A 199 2.92 0.25 -22.69
CA GLU A 199 2.02 -0.36 -23.67
C GLU A 199 0.72 0.44 -23.70
N GLU A 200 0.48 1.12 -24.83
CA GLU A 200 -0.75 1.89 -25.01
C GLU A 200 -1.95 0.92 -25.10
N PRO A 201 -3.01 1.13 -24.27
CA PRO A 201 -4.19 0.30 -24.37
C PRO A 201 -4.94 0.50 -25.68
N GLU A 202 -5.66 -0.53 -26.12
CA GLU A 202 -6.56 -0.43 -27.27
C GLU A 202 -7.65 0.61 -27.00
N LYS A 203 -7.90 1.46 -28.00
CA LYS A 203 -8.93 2.49 -27.92
C LYS A 203 -10.32 1.89 -27.83
N VAL A 204 -11.07 2.27 -26.81
CA VAL A 204 -12.47 1.91 -26.63
C VAL A 204 -13.37 2.99 -27.24
N GLU A 205 -14.26 2.60 -28.17
CA GLU A 205 -15.15 3.54 -28.87
C GLU A 205 -16.37 3.94 -28.04
N GLU A 206 -16.86 3.01 -27.20
CA GLU A 206 -18.04 3.27 -26.36
C GLU A 206 -17.63 3.96 -25.05
N GLU A 207 -18.22 5.12 -24.81
CA GLU A 207 -17.96 5.89 -23.58
C GLU A 207 -18.55 5.17 -22.38
N LEU A 208 -17.76 5.02 -21.32
CA LEU A 208 -18.22 4.48 -20.06
C LEU A 208 -19.17 5.47 -19.39
N PRO A 209 -20.41 5.08 -19.04
CA PRO A 209 -21.36 5.96 -18.36
C PRO A 209 -20.75 6.57 -17.08
N THR A 210 -20.94 7.86 -16.87
CA THR A 210 -20.36 8.61 -15.74
C THR A 210 -20.60 7.95 -14.37
N ASN A 211 -21.72 7.25 -14.19
CA ASN A 211 -22.05 6.58 -12.94
C ASN A 211 -21.68 5.09 -12.89
N ALA A 212 -21.04 4.56 -13.93
CA ALA A 212 -20.81 3.10 -14.06
C ALA A 212 -20.03 2.49 -12.89
N MET A 213 -19.11 3.26 -12.29
CA MET A 213 -18.26 2.79 -11.20
C MET A 213 -18.77 3.16 -9.80
N LEU A 214 -19.79 4.04 -9.70
CA LEU A 214 -20.16 4.66 -8.41
C LEU A 214 -20.77 3.67 -7.42
N GLU A 215 -21.67 2.78 -7.87
CA GLU A 215 -22.32 1.82 -6.99
C GLU A 215 -21.30 0.91 -6.28
N GLN A 216 -20.35 0.38 -7.03
CA GLN A 216 -19.34 -0.51 -6.46
C GLN A 216 -18.32 0.25 -5.59
N THR A 217 -17.99 1.49 -5.97
CA THR A 217 -17.17 2.40 -5.16
C THR A 217 -17.84 2.70 -3.82
N GLU A 218 -19.14 3.01 -3.82
CA GLU A 218 -19.91 3.21 -2.60
C GLU A 218 -19.88 1.98 -1.69
N LEU A 219 -20.12 0.80 -2.24
CA LEU A 219 -20.06 -0.46 -1.48
C LEU A 219 -18.68 -0.71 -0.87
N ASN A 220 -17.59 -0.44 -1.61
CA ASN A 220 -16.23 -0.58 -1.07
C ASN A 220 -15.93 0.43 0.05
N LEU A 221 -16.36 1.67 -0.10
CA LEU A 221 -16.24 2.64 0.99
C LEU A 221 -16.99 2.17 2.24
N ASP A 222 -18.25 1.79 2.09
CA ASP A 222 -19.13 1.41 3.21
C ASP A 222 -18.70 0.13 3.93
N VAL A 223 -18.12 -0.84 3.20
CA VAL A 223 -17.77 -2.14 3.76
C VAL A 223 -16.31 -2.22 4.20
N ASN A 224 -15.40 -1.66 3.40
CA ASN A 224 -13.97 -1.90 3.55
C ASN A 224 -13.18 -0.73 4.15
N ILE A 225 -13.71 0.51 4.16
CA ILE A 225 -12.95 1.70 4.54
C ILE A 225 -13.62 2.50 5.65
N LEU A 226 -14.81 3.03 5.42
CA LEU A 226 -15.49 3.94 6.35
C LEU A 226 -15.77 3.35 7.75
N PRO A 227 -16.02 2.03 7.92
CA PRO A 227 -16.19 1.47 9.25
C PRO A 227 -15.01 1.72 10.19
N PHE A 228 -13.78 1.78 9.66
CA PHE A 228 -12.60 2.09 10.47
C PHE A 228 -12.55 3.57 10.86
N VAL A 229 -12.91 4.47 9.96
CA VAL A 229 -12.98 5.92 10.22
C VAL A 229 -14.03 6.21 11.31
N GLU A 230 -15.20 5.60 11.19
CA GLU A 230 -16.33 5.79 12.12
C GLU A 230 -16.08 5.21 13.52
N GLN A 231 -15.44 4.05 13.58
CA GLN A 231 -15.18 3.34 14.85
C GLN A 231 -13.99 3.91 15.61
N HIS A 232 -13.12 4.69 14.95
CA HIS A 232 -11.90 5.23 15.53
C HIS A 232 -11.80 6.76 15.35
N PRO A 233 -12.74 7.53 15.96
CA PRO A 233 -12.76 8.99 15.82
C PRO A 233 -11.55 9.69 16.45
N GLU A 234 -10.79 8.99 17.30
CA GLU A 234 -9.52 9.47 17.90
C GLU A 234 -8.33 9.35 16.95
N THR A 235 -8.43 8.53 15.89
CA THR A 235 -7.38 8.34 14.89
C THR A 235 -7.56 9.34 13.75
N GLN A 236 -6.48 10.00 13.33
CA GLN A 236 -6.50 10.87 12.15
C GLN A 236 -6.23 10.04 10.90
N PHE A 237 -7.11 10.10 9.91
CA PHE A 237 -6.98 9.39 8.66
C PHE A 237 -6.54 10.35 7.56
N TYR A 238 -5.33 10.16 7.03
CA TYR A 238 -4.76 10.92 5.93
C TYR A 238 -4.96 10.13 4.63
N PHE A 239 -6.09 10.35 3.96
CA PHE A 239 -6.34 9.78 2.64
C PHE A 239 -5.66 10.64 1.58
N PHE A 240 -5.07 9.99 0.59
CA PHE A 240 -4.47 10.71 -0.51
C PHE A 240 -4.65 9.99 -1.85
N PHE A 241 -4.83 10.77 -2.90
CA PHE A 241 -4.84 10.29 -4.27
C PHE A 241 -3.42 10.39 -4.83
N PRO A 242 -2.73 9.24 -5.06
CA PRO A 242 -1.35 9.22 -5.52
C PRO A 242 -1.18 9.94 -6.86
N PRO A 243 -0.05 10.65 -7.11
CA PRO A 243 0.20 11.39 -8.35
C PRO A 243 0.57 10.43 -9.51
N TYR A 244 -0.42 9.80 -10.12
CA TYR A 244 -0.20 9.01 -11.32
C TYR A 244 0.29 9.90 -12.47
N SER A 245 1.17 9.36 -13.34
CA SER A 245 1.68 10.14 -14.47
C SER A 245 0.60 10.50 -15.49
N ILE A 246 0.93 11.42 -16.39
CA ILE A 246 0.04 11.78 -17.50
C ILE A 246 -0.29 10.57 -18.42
N LEU A 247 0.55 9.51 -18.44
CA LEU A 247 0.25 8.28 -19.17
C LEU A 247 -0.89 7.46 -18.54
N TYR A 248 -1.07 7.51 -17.21
CA TYR A 248 -2.25 6.94 -16.59
C TYR A 248 -3.52 7.62 -17.13
N TRP A 249 -3.51 8.94 -17.21
CA TRP A 249 -4.64 9.69 -17.76
C TRP A 249 -4.83 9.45 -19.26
N HIS A 250 -3.74 9.19 -19.99
CA HIS A 250 -3.86 8.72 -21.36
C HIS A 250 -4.57 7.37 -21.46
N ASN A 251 -4.27 6.42 -20.57
CA ASN A 251 -5.01 5.15 -20.50
C ASN A 251 -6.51 5.38 -20.25
N VAL A 252 -6.84 6.27 -19.32
CA VAL A 252 -8.23 6.64 -19.02
C VAL A 252 -8.93 7.23 -20.25
N LEU A 253 -8.22 8.02 -21.08
CA LEU A 253 -8.73 8.53 -22.35
C LEU A 253 -8.93 7.42 -23.39
N GLN A 254 -7.96 6.50 -23.53
CA GLN A 254 -8.06 5.38 -24.46
C GLN A 254 -9.20 4.41 -24.08
N GLU A 255 -9.41 4.20 -22.80
CA GLU A 255 -10.53 3.41 -22.26
C GLU A 255 -11.87 4.12 -22.38
N ASN A 256 -11.91 5.38 -22.84
CA ASN A 256 -13.09 6.23 -22.92
C ASN A 256 -13.87 6.32 -21.60
N SER A 257 -13.11 6.42 -20.48
CA SER A 257 -13.63 6.35 -19.10
C SER A 257 -13.41 7.64 -18.28
N LEU A 258 -12.99 8.75 -18.93
CA LEU A 258 -12.60 9.97 -18.22
C LEU A 258 -13.71 10.53 -17.31
N GLU A 259 -14.94 10.63 -17.82
CA GLU A 259 -16.07 11.18 -17.05
C GLU A 259 -16.42 10.27 -15.86
N ALA A 260 -16.38 8.96 -16.06
CA ALA A 260 -16.62 8.00 -14.99
C ALA A 260 -15.51 8.02 -13.94
N THR A 261 -14.26 8.15 -14.35
CA THR A 261 -13.09 8.23 -13.44
C THR A 261 -13.14 9.53 -12.63
N MET A 262 -13.40 10.68 -13.26
CA MET A 262 -13.54 11.97 -12.55
C MET A 262 -14.69 11.93 -11.54
N ALA A 263 -15.84 11.37 -11.93
CA ALA A 263 -16.99 11.21 -11.03
C ALA A 263 -16.67 10.29 -9.84
N GLN A 264 -15.84 9.27 -10.05
CA GLN A 264 -15.40 8.37 -8.99
C GLN A 264 -14.52 9.08 -7.97
N TYR A 265 -13.52 9.87 -8.40
CA TYR A 265 -12.71 10.72 -7.51
C TYR A 265 -13.58 11.70 -6.71
N GLU A 266 -14.49 12.38 -7.39
CA GLU A 266 -15.41 13.35 -6.77
C GLU A 266 -16.31 12.70 -5.72
N TYR A 267 -16.85 11.52 -6.02
CA TYR A 267 -17.70 10.76 -5.11
C TYR A 267 -16.95 10.29 -3.86
N VAL A 268 -15.73 9.73 -4.04
CA VAL A 268 -14.89 9.31 -2.91
C VAL A 268 -14.58 10.49 -2.00
N ALA A 269 -14.18 11.63 -2.57
CA ALA A 269 -13.92 12.85 -1.80
C ALA A 269 -15.16 13.32 -1.05
N PHE A 270 -16.34 13.35 -1.69
CA PHE A 270 -17.60 13.71 -1.06
C PHE A 270 -17.92 12.84 0.17
N ARG A 271 -17.65 11.54 0.10
CA ARG A 271 -17.90 10.60 1.20
C ARG A 271 -16.89 10.77 2.34
N LEU A 272 -15.61 10.95 2.02
CA LEU A 272 -14.53 11.09 3.00
C LEU A 272 -14.59 12.41 3.76
N LEU A 273 -14.88 13.53 3.09
CA LEU A 273 -14.95 14.86 3.68
C LEU A 273 -16.13 15.08 4.66
N GLN A 274 -16.95 14.05 4.91
CA GLN A 274 -18.01 14.11 5.91
C GLN A 274 -17.51 13.81 7.34
N TYR A 275 -16.26 13.42 7.51
CA TYR A 275 -15.69 12.98 8.79
C TYR A 275 -14.65 13.98 9.29
N ASP A 276 -14.78 14.43 10.54
CA ASP A 276 -13.90 15.42 11.16
C ASP A 276 -12.47 14.92 11.41
N ASN A 277 -12.27 13.59 11.43
CA ASN A 277 -10.98 12.93 11.61
C ASN A 277 -10.34 12.49 10.29
N VAL A 278 -10.81 13.04 9.17
CA VAL A 278 -10.27 12.77 7.82
C VAL A 278 -9.56 14.00 7.29
N HIS A 279 -8.36 13.78 6.77
CA HIS A 279 -7.56 14.69 5.97
C HIS A 279 -7.45 14.12 4.56
N LEU A 280 -7.86 14.85 3.54
CA LEU A 280 -7.85 14.39 2.15
C LEU A 280 -6.86 15.20 1.33
N PHE A 281 -5.94 14.51 0.63
CA PHE A 281 -4.92 15.14 -0.20
C PHE A 281 -5.09 14.76 -1.67
N TYR A 282 -4.96 15.75 -2.56
CA TYR A 282 -5.05 15.54 -4.01
C TYR A 282 -3.75 15.89 -4.69
N PHE A 283 -3.02 14.87 -5.17
CA PHE A 283 -1.70 15.02 -5.80
C PHE A 283 -1.72 14.83 -7.32
N GLN A 284 -2.85 14.52 -7.93
CA GLN A 284 -2.95 14.14 -9.33
C GLN A 284 -2.65 15.29 -10.31
N ASN A 285 -2.75 16.54 -9.87
CA ASN A 285 -2.51 17.72 -10.71
C ASN A 285 -1.22 18.49 -10.36
N MET A 286 -0.28 17.82 -9.69
CA MET A 286 1.06 18.37 -9.47
C MET A 286 1.83 18.52 -10.80
N ASP A 287 2.75 19.48 -10.87
CA ASP A 287 3.58 19.70 -12.05
C ASP A 287 4.39 18.46 -12.46
N GLU A 288 4.80 17.66 -11.47
CA GLU A 288 5.54 16.41 -11.64
C GLU A 288 4.82 15.37 -12.48
N VAL A 289 3.48 15.40 -12.51
CA VAL A 289 2.62 14.42 -13.21
C VAL A 289 2.87 14.40 -14.73
N THR A 290 3.23 15.53 -15.30
CA THR A 290 3.52 15.69 -16.75
C THR A 290 4.97 15.40 -17.14
N ASP A 291 5.90 15.33 -16.15
CA ASP A 291 7.31 15.02 -16.42
C ASP A 291 7.61 13.54 -16.13
N LEU A 292 7.67 12.73 -17.20
CA LEU A 292 7.93 11.30 -17.12
C LEU A 292 9.33 10.93 -16.58
N ASN A 293 10.23 11.89 -16.39
CA ASN A 293 11.49 11.65 -15.67
C ASN A 293 11.30 11.47 -14.17
N ASN A 294 10.09 11.69 -13.67
CA ASN A 294 9.72 11.40 -12.29
C ASN A 294 9.19 9.97 -12.07
N TYR A 295 9.09 9.16 -13.13
CA TYR A 295 8.40 7.87 -13.10
C TYR A 295 9.28 6.71 -13.58
N ALA A 296 9.02 5.52 -13.03
CA ALA A 296 9.61 4.26 -13.45
C ALA A 296 8.74 3.51 -14.47
N ASP A 297 7.46 3.84 -14.54
CA ASP A 297 6.47 3.38 -15.50
C ASP A 297 5.33 4.41 -15.60
N TYR A 298 4.17 4.03 -16.15
CA TYR A 298 3.02 4.95 -16.29
C TYR A 298 2.38 5.40 -14.95
N SER A 299 2.74 4.81 -13.80
CA SER A 299 2.11 5.10 -12.52
C SER A 299 3.08 5.32 -11.36
N HIS A 300 4.22 4.60 -11.31
CA HIS A 300 5.10 4.59 -10.14
C HIS A 300 6.11 5.74 -10.18
N TYR A 301 5.97 6.66 -9.25
CA TYR A 301 6.81 7.84 -9.08
C TYR A 301 8.03 7.57 -8.20
N LYS A 302 9.03 8.44 -8.32
CA LYS A 302 10.31 8.35 -7.59
C LYS A 302 10.15 8.67 -6.08
N PRO A 303 11.04 8.15 -5.22
CA PRO A 303 10.98 8.33 -3.76
C PRO A 303 10.96 9.79 -3.28
N GLU A 304 11.55 10.72 -4.03
CA GLU A 304 11.53 12.14 -3.69
C GLU A 304 10.11 12.71 -3.65
N ILE A 305 9.21 12.19 -4.50
CA ILE A 305 7.80 12.57 -4.49
C ILE A 305 7.11 12.01 -3.23
N ASN A 306 7.48 10.79 -2.79
CA ASN A 306 6.96 10.25 -1.54
C ASN A 306 7.34 11.16 -0.35
N ARG A 307 8.59 11.62 -0.27
CA ARG A 307 9.03 12.56 0.77
C ARG A 307 8.26 13.88 0.71
N TYR A 308 8.08 14.45 -0.49
CA TYR A 308 7.29 15.67 -0.67
C TYR A 308 5.84 15.49 -0.18
N MET A 309 5.21 14.35 -0.45
CA MET A 309 3.87 14.07 0.07
C MET A 309 3.85 14.04 1.62
N VAL A 310 4.89 13.52 2.28
CA VAL A 310 4.96 13.59 3.76
C VAL A 310 5.12 15.03 4.25
N GLU A 311 5.87 15.88 3.53
CA GLU A 311 5.95 17.32 3.80
C GLU A 311 4.56 17.98 3.66
N CYS A 312 3.79 17.59 2.65
CA CYS A 312 2.41 18.06 2.47
C CYS A 312 1.48 17.56 3.59
N PHE A 313 1.58 16.32 4.03
CA PHE A 313 0.80 15.83 5.17
C PHE A 313 1.08 16.63 6.44
N ALA A 314 2.33 17.06 6.65
CA ALA A 314 2.73 17.86 7.80
C ALA A 314 2.30 19.34 7.70
N SER A 315 2.27 19.90 6.48
CA SER A 315 1.99 21.33 6.25
C SER A 315 0.53 21.64 5.90
N GLY A 316 -0.23 20.66 5.41
CA GLY A 316 -1.55 20.85 4.82
C GLY A 316 -1.52 21.35 3.36
N GLU A 317 -0.37 21.38 2.71
CA GLU A 317 -0.28 21.65 1.27
C GLU A 317 -0.95 20.53 0.48
N HIS A 318 -1.71 20.85 -0.58
CA HIS A 318 -2.56 19.92 -1.34
C HIS A 318 -3.71 19.27 -0.54
N GLU A 319 -3.97 19.69 0.70
CA GLU A 319 -5.15 19.25 1.43
C GLU A 319 -6.41 19.83 0.82
N VAL A 320 -7.41 18.99 0.60
CA VAL A 320 -8.74 19.35 0.13
C VAL A 320 -9.69 19.23 1.31
N THR A 321 -10.31 20.35 1.68
CA THR A 321 -11.16 20.44 2.88
C THR A 321 -12.64 20.55 2.55
N THR A 322 -12.98 20.85 1.29
CA THR A 322 -14.36 21.01 0.83
C THR A 322 -14.61 20.32 -0.51
N TYR A 323 -15.87 20.03 -0.76
CA TYR A 323 -16.33 19.51 -2.06
C TYR A 323 -16.00 20.47 -3.22
N ASP A 324 -16.19 21.78 -3.02
CA ASP A 324 -15.90 22.78 -4.05
C ASP A 324 -14.40 22.85 -4.39
N GLU A 325 -13.53 22.67 -3.39
CA GLU A 325 -12.08 22.55 -3.62
C GLU A 325 -11.77 21.31 -4.46
N MET A 326 -12.33 20.12 -4.09
CA MET A 326 -12.12 18.91 -4.88
C MET A 326 -12.56 19.07 -6.34
N HIS A 327 -13.73 19.67 -6.55
CA HIS A 327 -14.23 19.96 -7.90
C HIS A 327 -13.27 20.88 -8.67
N SER A 328 -12.69 21.88 -7.99
CA SER A 328 -11.66 22.77 -8.56
C SER A 328 -10.38 21.99 -8.94
N GLU A 329 -9.90 21.11 -8.07
CA GLU A 329 -8.70 20.31 -8.33
C GLU A 329 -8.92 19.34 -9.51
N LEU A 330 -10.07 18.69 -9.61
CA LEU A 330 -10.45 17.86 -10.76
C LEU A 330 -10.56 18.68 -12.05
N SER A 331 -11.07 19.91 -11.98
CA SER A 331 -11.13 20.82 -13.13
C SER A 331 -9.74 21.22 -13.62
N LYS A 332 -8.78 21.43 -12.70
CA LYS A 332 -7.38 21.70 -13.05
C LYS A 332 -6.76 20.49 -13.75
N MET A 333 -6.97 19.27 -13.19
CA MET A 333 -6.47 18.04 -13.81
C MET A 333 -7.03 17.83 -15.21
N ARG A 334 -8.33 18.09 -15.41
CA ARG A 334 -8.94 18.07 -16.75
C ARG A 334 -8.22 19.03 -17.71
N GLY A 335 -7.96 20.27 -17.26
CA GLY A 335 -7.20 21.24 -18.05
C GLY A 335 -5.82 20.72 -18.44
N ILE A 336 -5.09 20.07 -17.52
CA ILE A 336 -3.80 19.44 -17.79
C ILE A 336 -3.93 18.36 -18.87
N ILE A 337 -4.95 17.49 -18.76
CA ILE A 337 -5.20 16.42 -19.74
C ILE A 337 -5.51 17.00 -21.13
N ASP A 338 -6.37 18.01 -21.19
CA ASP A 338 -6.84 18.63 -22.44
C ASP A 338 -5.72 19.43 -23.16
N GLU A 339 -4.78 20.02 -22.38
CA GLU A 339 -3.68 20.83 -22.89
C GLU A 339 -2.42 20.00 -23.21
N PHE A 340 -2.32 18.76 -22.70
CA PHE A 340 -1.13 17.94 -22.90
C PHE A 340 -1.04 17.38 -24.33
N ASP A 341 0.10 17.58 -25.00
CA ASP A 341 0.33 17.14 -26.37
C ASP A 341 0.80 15.67 -26.42
N PHE A 342 -0.17 14.75 -26.34
CA PHE A 342 0.08 13.32 -26.50
C PHE A 342 0.61 12.96 -27.88
N GLU A 343 0.19 13.68 -28.96
CA GLU A 343 0.68 13.43 -30.33
C GLU A 343 2.17 13.74 -30.41
N GLU A 344 2.62 14.85 -29.83
CA GLU A 344 4.04 15.16 -29.76
C GLU A 344 4.80 14.10 -28.95
N LEU A 345 4.29 13.68 -27.81
CA LEU A 345 4.93 12.66 -26.96
C LEU A 345 5.17 11.36 -27.74
N PHE A 346 4.12 10.82 -28.40
CA PHE A 346 4.20 9.53 -29.11
C PHE A 346 4.87 9.63 -30.49
N SER A 347 5.05 10.82 -31.02
CA SER A 347 5.76 11.02 -32.32
C SER A 347 7.29 10.89 -32.19
N LYS A 348 7.84 10.96 -31.00
CA LYS A 348 9.29 10.91 -30.73
C LYS A 348 9.79 9.47 -30.68
N GLU A 349 11.02 9.24 -31.15
CA GLU A 349 11.75 8.00 -30.89
C GLU A 349 12.45 8.11 -29.52
N TRP A 350 12.09 7.20 -28.60
CA TRP A 350 12.58 7.19 -27.23
C TRP A 350 13.63 6.11 -26.98
#